data_1512391881bbbe0018916200dbcb7f1c
#
_entry.id   1512391881bbbe0018916200dbcb7f1c
#
_cell.length_a   1.000
_cell.length_b   1.000
_cell.length_c   1.000
_cell.angle_alpha   90.00
_cell.angle_beta   90.00
_cell.angle_gamma   90.00
#
_symmetry.space_group_name_H-M   'P 1'
#
loop_
_entity.id
_entity.type
_entity.pdbx_description
1 polymer ?
#
loop_
_entity_poly.entity_id
_entity_poly.type
_entity_poly.pdbx_seq_one_letter_code
_entity_poly.pdbx_strand_id
1 'polypeptide(L)'
;MKNIILKFASLIIFTSVLLGQQAVLVKIASIDVIGTKTATPEVVISTSGLSVGMEANQENFSDAVKQLWSLGLFSDVKIFSDRESPEGVFLIISVEEYPRLDKVVLEGNKKIKTDEIDEALGLHPGQALTPFIVYESQRIIQKLYYADGYLLAEIVPSTFEGNKENARGVKFTIKENKKVSIGEIKFTGNT
;
A
#
# COMPACT_ATOMS: atom_id res chain seq x y z
N MET A 1 -33.22 -64.10 43.87
CA MET A 1 -31.89 -64.12 43.26
C MET A 1 -31.85 -62.94 42.32
N LYS A 2 -31.22 -61.81 42.75
CA LYS A 2 -31.17 -60.55 42.02
C LYS A 2 -29.77 -60.37 41.42
N ASN A 3 -29.68 -60.42 40.09
CA ASN A 3 -28.44 -60.15 39.36
C ASN A 3 -28.14 -58.69 39.37
N ILE A 4 -27.07 -58.24 39.99
CA ILE A 4 -26.52 -56.94 39.95
C ILE A 4 -25.56 -56.85 38.73
N ILE A 5 -25.99 -56.15 37.69
CA ILE A 5 -25.13 -55.82 36.53
C ILE A 5 -24.36 -54.53 36.87
N LEU A 6 -23.08 -54.70 37.11
CA LEU A 6 -22.15 -53.59 37.34
C LEU A 6 -21.77 -52.97 35.99
N LYS A 7 -22.28 -51.79 35.70
CA LYS A 7 -21.90 -50.98 34.53
C LYS A 7 -20.58 -50.26 34.81
N PHE A 8 -19.49 -50.71 34.21
CA PHE A 8 -18.25 -49.96 34.14
C PHE A 8 -18.41 -48.84 33.10
N ALA A 9 -18.53 -47.62 33.58
CA ALA A 9 -18.43 -46.44 32.73
C ALA A 9 -16.94 -46.13 32.50
N SER A 10 -16.43 -46.50 31.34
CA SER A 10 -15.07 -46.12 30.91
C SER A 10 -15.05 -44.60 30.60
N LEU A 11 -14.45 -43.82 31.51
CA LEU A 11 -14.17 -42.40 31.31
C LEU A 11 -12.95 -42.27 30.39
N ILE A 12 -13.19 -42.08 29.07
CA ILE A 12 -12.13 -41.76 28.14
C ILE A 12 -11.76 -40.28 28.35
N ILE A 13 -10.66 -40.04 29.05
CA ILE A 13 -10.04 -38.73 29.17
C ILE A 13 -9.35 -38.42 27.84
N PHE A 14 -9.99 -37.59 27.02
CA PHE A 14 -9.40 -37.05 25.80
C PHE A 14 -8.37 -35.97 26.22
N THR A 15 -7.13 -36.37 26.45
CA THR A 15 -6.03 -35.43 26.60
C THR A 15 -5.74 -34.87 25.23
N SER A 16 -6.29 -33.68 24.94
CA SER A 16 -5.87 -32.85 23.81
C SER A 16 -4.42 -32.44 24.04
N VAL A 17 -3.50 -33.16 23.38
CA VAL A 17 -2.11 -32.74 23.25
C VAL A 17 -2.13 -31.46 22.40
N LEU A 18 -2.02 -30.29 23.03
CA LEU A 18 -1.65 -29.06 22.35
C LEU A 18 -0.22 -29.25 21.84
N LEU A 19 -0.08 -29.75 20.62
CA LEU A 19 1.16 -29.63 19.86
C LEU A 19 1.35 -28.13 19.60
N GLY A 20 2.08 -27.46 20.49
CA GLY A 20 2.59 -26.13 20.21
C GLY A 20 3.38 -26.22 18.91
N GLN A 21 2.96 -25.48 17.89
CA GLN A 21 3.75 -25.30 16.68
C GLN A 21 5.07 -24.64 17.11
N GLN A 22 6.11 -25.44 17.23
CA GLN A 22 7.45 -24.90 17.42
C GLN A 22 7.77 -24.07 16.17
N ALA A 23 7.97 -22.77 16.35
CA ALA A 23 8.40 -21.90 15.26
C ALA A 23 9.73 -22.45 14.73
N VAL A 24 9.74 -22.85 13.47
CA VAL A 24 10.97 -23.28 12.80
C VAL A 24 11.86 -22.05 12.66
N LEU A 25 12.99 -22.06 13.36
CA LEU A 25 14.01 -21.03 13.24
C LEU A 25 14.97 -21.40 12.12
N VAL A 26 15.26 -20.45 11.25
CA VAL A 26 16.25 -20.59 10.19
C VAL A 26 17.32 -19.51 10.36
N LYS A 27 18.58 -19.90 10.27
CA LYS A 27 19.71 -18.96 10.31
C LYS A 27 19.87 -18.30 8.94
N ILE A 28 20.01 -17.00 8.92
CA ILE A 28 20.22 -16.23 7.68
C ILE A 28 21.71 -16.22 7.35
N ALA A 29 22.10 -16.84 6.22
CA ALA A 29 23.49 -16.89 5.75
C ALA A 29 23.87 -15.67 4.91
N SER A 30 22.95 -15.19 4.04
CA SER A 30 23.12 -13.94 3.29
C SER A 30 21.75 -13.30 3.01
N ILE A 31 21.78 -12.00 2.67
CA ILE A 31 20.60 -11.25 2.20
C ILE A 31 21.03 -10.48 0.96
N ASP A 32 20.40 -10.81 -0.16
CA ASP A 32 20.53 -10.09 -1.43
C ASP A 32 19.24 -9.29 -1.70
N VAL A 33 19.37 -8.14 -2.36
CA VAL A 33 18.24 -7.29 -2.75
C VAL A 33 18.21 -7.09 -4.23
N ILE A 34 17.04 -7.28 -4.84
CA ILE A 34 16.83 -7.08 -6.27
C ILE A 34 15.62 -6.18 -6.52
N GLY A 35 15.61 -5.48 -7.68
CA GLY A 35 14.50 -4.67 -8.14
C GLY A 35 14.52 -3.21 -7.66
N THR A 36 15.52 -2.80 -6.88
CA THR A 36 15.73 -1.40 -6.52
C THR A 36 16.13 -0.55 -7.73
N LYS A 37 15.66 0.68 -7.79
CA LYS A 37 15.99 1.68 -8.81
C LYS A 37 16.49 2.98 -8.21
N THR A 38 15.86 3.45 -7.16
CA THR A 38 16.18 4.68 -6.44
C THR A 38 16.54 4.43 -4.96
N ALA A 39 15.97 3.40 -4.35
CA ALA A 39 16.37 2.94 -3.02
C ALA A 39 17.69 2.15 -3.11
N THR A 40 18.52 2.22 -2.08
CA THR A 40 19.73 1.37 -2.02
C THR A 40 19.44 0.04 -1.33
N PRO A 41 20.16 -1.05 -1.68
CA PRO A 41 20.01 -2.34 -1.01
C PRO A 41 20.14 -2.26 0.52
N GLU A 42 21.07 -1.43 1.02
CA GLU A 42 21.32 -1.25 2.45
C GLU A 42 20.10 -0.67 3.18
N VAL A 43 19.38 0.27 2.55
CA VAL A 43 18.13 0.84 3.10
C VAL A 43 17.06 -0.23 3.18
N VAL A 44 16.93 -1.07 2.15
CA VAL A 44 15.95 -2.17 2.14
C VAL A 44 16.27 -3.18 3.26
N ILE A 45 17.53 -3.62 3.36
CA ILE A 45 17.95 -4.58 4.40
C ILE A 45 17.74 -4.00 5.79
N SER A 46 18.20 -2.78 6.05
CA SER A 46 18.10 -2.15 7.39
C SER A 46 16.64 -1.94 7.80
N THR A 47 15.77 -1.55 6.86
CA THR A 47 14.35 -1.36 7.14
C THR A 47 13.61 -2.69 7.36
N SER A 48 14.05 -3.78 6.70
CA SER A 48 13.44 -5.09 6.88
C SER A 48 13.59 -5.65 8.31
N GLY A 49 14.56 -5.14 9.08
CA GLY A 49 14.91 -5.68 10.39
C GLY A 49 15.61 -7.04 10.35
N LEU A 50 15.90 -7.57 9.15
CA LEU A 50 16.64 -8.81 8.97
C LEU A 50 18.15 -8.54 8.90
N SER A 51 18.96 -9.47 9.40
CA SER A 51 20.42 -9.37 9.34
C SER A 51 21.07 -10.74 9.15
N VAL A 52 22.25 -10.72 8.52
CA VAL A 52 23.06 -11.94 8.37
C VAL A 52 23.47 -12.46 9.75
N GLY A 53 23.35 -13.76 9.96
CA GLY A 53 23.58 -14.45 11.23
C GLY A 53 22.38 -14.51 12.17
N MET A 54 21.32 -13.78 11.91
CA MET A 54 20.07 -13.81 12.68
C MET A 54 19.39 -15.18 12.52
N GLU A 55 18.82 -15.69 13.61
CA GLU A 55 17.86 -16.79 13.58
C GLU A 55 16.44 -16.20 13.46
N ALA A 56 15.79 -16.45 12.34
CA ALA A 56 14.49 -15.89 11.99
C ALA A 56 13.43 -16.97 11.86
N ASN A 57 12.21 -16.63 12.22
CA ASN A 57 11.02 -17.42 12.04
C ASN A 57 10.07 -16.76 11.04
N GLN A 58 8.91 -17.38 10.77
CA GLN A 58 7.92 -16.84 9.86
C GLN A 58 7.40 -15.46 10.26
N GLU A 59 7.31 -15.14 11.55
CA GLU A 59 6.86 -13.85 12.04
C GLU A 59 7.87 -12.74 11.68
N ASN A 60 9.17 -13.00 11.84
CA ASN A 60 10.23 -12.06 11.46
C ASN A 60 10.14 -11.72 9.96
N PHE A 61 9.90 -12.69 9.07
CA PHE A 61 9.72 -12.44 7.64
C PHE A 61 8.45 -11.65 7.34
N SER A 62 7.33 -11.97 8.02
CA SER A 62 6.09 -11.20 7.90
C SER A 62 6.27 -9.75 8.32
N ASP A 63 6.98 -9.51 9.41
CA ASP A 63 7.21 -8.17 9.93
C ASP A 63 8.18 -7.39 9.04
N ALA A 64 9.20 -8.05 8.49
CA ALA A 64 10.09 -7.46 7.50
C ALA A 64 9.31 -6.95 6.27
N VAL A 65 8.39 -7.75 5.74
CA VAL A 65 7.53 -7.34 4.63
C VAL A 65 6.66 -6.14 5.03
N LYS A 66 6.02 -6.16 6.20
CA LYS A 66 5.18 -5.04 6.68
C LYS A 66 5.99 -3.75 6.85
N GLN A 67 7.21 -3.84 7.40
CA GLN A 67 8.09 -2.69 7.58
C GLN A 67 8.48 -2.08 6.24
N LEU A 68 8.85 -2.89 5.25
CA LEU A 68 9.15 -2.42 3.90
C LEU A 68 7.92 -1.78 3.23
N TRP A 69 6.73 -2.39 3.37
CA TRP A 69 5.48 -1.79 2.89
C TRP A 69 5.16 -0.45 3.53
N SER A 70 5.48 -0.29 4.83
CA SER A 70 5.20 0.95 5.57
C SER A 70 5.96 2.17 5.05
N LEU A 71 7.06 1.96 4.30
CA LEU A 71 7.78 3.04 3.63
C LEU A 71 6.95 3.72 2.52
N GLY A 72 5.92 3.04 1.98
CA GLY A 72 5.12 3.56 0.88
C GLY A 72 5.89 3.73 -0.44
N LEU A 73 7.07 3.11 -0.57
CA LEU A 73 7.95 3.24 -1.72
C LEU A 73 7.79 2.12 -2.75
N PHE A 74 7.25 0.98 -2.31
CA PHE A 74 7.22 -0.25 -3.09
C PHE A 74 5.80 -0.63 -3.49
N SER A 75 5.62 -1.05 -4.73
CA SER A 75 4.38 -1.63 -5.26
C SER A 75 4.30 -3.13 -4.99
N ASP A 76 5.44 -3.79 -4.84
CA ASP A 76 5.53 -5.21 -4.47
C ASP A 76 6.78 -5.46 -3.61
N VAL A 77 6.65 -6.38 -2.63
CA VAL A 77 7.72 -6.82 -1.74
C VAL A 77 7.58 -8.31 -1.54
N LYS A 78 8.62 -9.06 -1.86
CA LYS A 78 8.71 -10.51 -1.66
C LYS A 78 10.02 -10.86 -0.97
N ILE A 79 9.97 -11.83 -0.06
CA ILE A 79 11.15 -12.43 0.56
C ILE A 79 11.08 -13.94 0.28
N PHE A 80 12.13 -14.47 -0.32
CA PHE A 80 12.22 -15.89 -0.62
C PHE A 80 13.64 -16.41 -0.44
N SER A 81 13.76 -17.72 -0.26
CA SER A 81 15.05 -18.41 -0.20
C SER A 81 15.52 -18.75 -1.62
N ASP A 82 16.74 -18.34 -1.98
CA ASP A 82 17.39 -18.76 -3.22
C ASP A 82 17.93 -20.18 -3.07
N ARG A 83 18.62 -20.47 -1.95
CA ARG A 83 19.17 -21.77 -1.61
C ARG A 83 19.33 -21.94 -0.11
N GLU A 84 19.50 -23.17 0.30
CA GLU A 84 19.82 -23.58 1.68
C GLU A 84 21.18 -24.25 1.73
N SER A 85 21.91 -24.06 2.81
CA SER A 85 23.19 -24.69 3.07
C SER A 85 23.33 -25.03 4.56
N PRO A 86 24.35 -25.79 4.98
CA PRO A 86 24.64 -25.99 6.40
C PRO A 86 24.92 -24.69 7.19
N GLU A 87 25.27 -23.60 6.50
CA GLU A 87 25.53 -22.27 7.10
C GLU A 87 24.23 -21.50 7.37
N GLY A 88 23.14 -21.84 6.67
CA GLY A 88 21.83 -21.21 6.76
C GLY A 88 21.16 -21.01 5.41
N VAL A 89 20.12 -20.16 5.40
CA VAL A 89 19.36 -19.80 4.20
C VAL A 89 19.94 -18.53 3.54
N PHE A 90 19.97 -18.53 2.23
CA PHE A 90 20.35 -17.38 1.40
C PHE A 90 19.07 -16.70 0.96
N LEU A 91 18.79 -15.51 1.49
CA LEU A 91 17.56 -14.78 1.23
C LEU A 91 17.71 -13.81 0.07
N ILE A 92 16.63 -13.66 -0.69
CA ILE A 92 16.47 -12.58 -1.65
C ILE A 92 15.25 -11.75 -1.23
N ILE A 93 15.46 -10.46 -1.03
CA ILE A 93 14.40 -9.46 -0.89
C ILE A 93 14.18 -8.85 -2.27
N SER A 94 13.07 -9.18 -2.91
CA SER A 94 12.67 -8.62 -4.19
C SER A 94 11.68 -7.50 -3.94
N VAL A 95 11.98 -6.32 -4.50
CA VAL A 95 11.12 -5.14 -4.40
C VAL A 95 10.80 -4.60 -5.78
N GLU A 96 9.61 -4.01 -5.93
CA GLU A 96 9.23 -3.21 -7.09
C GLU A 96 8.89 -1.81 -6.61
N GLU A 97 9.66 -0.81 -7.07
CA GLU A 97 9.45 0.57 -6.63
C GLU A 97 8.32 1.25 -7.40
N TYR A 98 7.49 2.03 -6.69
CA TYR A 98 6.65 3.02 -7.36
C TYR A 98 7.51 4.04 -8.11
N PRO A 99 7.07 4.52 -9.26
CA PRO A 99 7.76 5.60 -9.95
C PRO A 99 7.78 6.86 -9.09
N ARG A 100 8.78 7.72 -9.33
CA ARG A 100 8.87 9.03 -8.69
C ARG A 100 8.12 10.07 -9.49
N LEU A 101 7.38 10.96 -8.81
CA LEU A 101 6.72 12.08 -9.45
C LEU A 101 7.74 13.00 -10.12
N ASP A 102 7.63 13.20 -11.44
CA ASP A 102 8.42 14.18 -12.19
C ASP A 102 7.77 15.56 -12.12
N LYS A 103 6.49 15.62 -12.55
CA LYS A 103 5.70 16.86 -12.53
C LYS A 103 4.20 16.57 -12.57
N VAL A 104 3.42 17.56 -12.14
CA VAL A 104 1.97 17.62 -12.33
C VAL A 104 1.66 18.52 -13.53
N VAL A 105 0.69 18.12 -14.34
CA VAL A 105 0.16 18.91 -15.45
C VAL A 105 -1.36 19.04 -15.27
N LEU A 106 -1.85 20.27 -15.26
CA LEU A 106 -3.27 20.58 -15.20
C LEU A 106 -3.72 21.08 -16.56
N GLU A 107 -4.82 20.54 -17.07
CA GLU A 107 -5.38 20.91 -18.37
C GLU A 107 -6.89 21.14 -18.25
N GLY A 108 -7.36 22.31 -18.71
CA GLY A 108 -8.78 22.64 -18.71
C GLY A 108 -9.28 23.42 -17.48
N ASN A 109 -8.43 23.70 -16.50
CA ASN A 109 -8.74 24.49 -15.30
C ASN A 109 -8.81 25.99 -15.59
N LYS A 110 -9.94 26.48 -16.12
CA LYS A 110 -10.16 27.89 -16.45
C LYS A 110 -10.71 28.72 -15.29
N LYS A 111 -11.38 28.08 -14.33
CA LYS A 111 -12.08 28.72 -13.21
C LYS A 111 -11.26 28.74 -11.94
N ILE A 112 -10.56 27.64 -11.63
CA ILE A 112 -9.64 27.56 -10.50
C ILE A 112 -8.21 27.72 -11.04
N LYS A 113 -7.43 28.56 -10.39
CA LYS A 113 -6.04 28.82 -10.80
C LYS A 113 -5.16 27.59 -10.55
N THR A 114 -4.15 27.43 -11.40
CA THR A 114 -3.16 26.35 -11.27
C THR A 114 -2.50 26.35 -9.88
N ASP A 115 -2.04 27.54 -9.43
CA ASP A 115 -1.36 27.67 -8.15
C ASP A 115 -2.24 27.23 -6.95
N GLU A 116 -3.55 27.52 -7.01
CA GLU A 116 -4.51 27.10 -5.98
C GLU A 116 -4.69 25.57 -5.94
N ILE A 117 -4.72 24.95 -7.12
CA ILE A 117 -4.81 23.48 -7.22
C ILE A 117 -3.49 22.87 -6.73
N ASP A 118 -2.34 23.39 -7.17
CA ASP A 118 -1.02 22.87 -6.79
C ASP A 118 -0.79 22.98 -5.28
N GLU A 119 -1.18 24.10 -4.66
CA GLU A 119 -1.13 24.28 -3.20
C GLU A 119 -2.02 23.26 -2.48
N ALA A 120 -3.24 23.06 -2.96
CA ALA A 120 -4.16 22.09 -2.36
C ALA A 120 -3.69 20.63 -2.52
N LEU A 121 -3.02 20.31 -3.62
CA LEU A 121 -2.47 18.98 -3.85
C LEU A 121 -1.25 18.69 -2.97
N GLY A 122 -0.41 19.69 -2.72
CA GLY A 122 0.82 19.54 -1.92
C GLY A 122 1.78 18.49 -2.47
N LEU A 123 1.76 18.24 -3.79
CA LEU A 123 2.63 17.24 -4.42
C LEU A 123 4.01 17.83 -4.72
N HIS A 124 5.05 17.04 -4.47
CA HIS A 124 6.43 17.45 -4.70
C HIS A 124 7.15 16.50 -5.66
N PRO A 125 7.95 17.02 -6.61
CA PRO A 125 8.80 16.19 -7.45
C PRO A 125 9.71 15.28 -6.61
N GLY A 126 9.87 14.03 -7.06
CA GLY A 126 10.68 13.02 -6.38
C GLY A 126 9.92 12.16 -5.36
N GLN A 127 8.73 12.53 -4.93
CA GLN A 127 7.91 11.63 -4.09
C GLN A 127 7.42 10.41 -4.86
N ALA A 128 7.11 9.30 -4.17
CA ALA A 128 6.54 8.12 -4.79
C ALA A 128 5.16 8.44 -5.38
N LEU A 129 4.96 8.13 -6.66
CA LEU A 129 3.67 8.31 -7.34
C LEU A 129 2.86 7.02 -7.25
N THR A 130 2.15 6.84 -6.15
CA THR A 130 1.30 5.68 -5.93
C THR A 130 -0.09 5.87 -6.57
N PRO A 131 -0.82 4.78 -6.90
CA PRO A 131 -2.22 4.87 -7.35
C PRO A 131 -3.11 5.61 -6.34
N PHE A 132 -2.84 5.47 -5.05
CA PHE A 132 -3.55 6.16 -3.98
C PHE A 132 -3.35 7.68 -4.06
N ILE A 133 -2.11 8.16 -4.27
CA ILE A 133 -1.82 9.58 -4.43
C ILE A 133 -2.56 10.16 -5.64
N VAL A 134 -2.55 9.45 -6.77
CA VAL A 134 -3.27 9.91 -7.98
C VAL A 134 -4.77 10.00 -7.71
N TYR A 135 -5.36 9.00 -7.07
CA TYR A 135 -6.77 8.98 -6.70
C TYR A 135 -7.15 10.10 -5.71
N GLU A 136 -6.38 10.28 -4.64
CA GLU A 136 -6.63 11.35 -3.66
C GLU A 136 -6.46 12.73 -4.29
N SER A 137 -5.48 12.92 -5.18
CA SER A 137 -5.31 14.16 -5.93
C SER A 137 -6.53 14.49 -6.78
N GLN A 138 -7.07 13.51 -7.49
CA GLN A 138 -8.32 13.66 -8.23
C GLN A 138 -9.46 14.10 -7.31
N ARG A 139 -9.59 13.50 -6.14
CA ARG A 139 -10.63 13.86 -5.15
C ARG A 139 -10.45 15.26 -4.59
N ILE A 140 -9.21 15.68 -4.35
CA ILE A 140 -8.90 17.04 -3.88
C ILE A 140 -9.34 18.05 -4.93
N ILE A 141 -8.94 17.86 -6.19
CA ILE A 141 -9.35 18.75 -7.29
C ILE A 141 -10.88 18.78 -7.41
N GLN A 142 -11.53 17.60 -7.36
CA GLN A 142 -12.99 17.51 -7.43
C GLN A 142 -13.68 18.30 -6.31
N LYS A 143 -13.15 18.24 -5.07
CA LYS A 143 -13.68 19.00 -3.93
C LYS A 143 -13.54 20.52 -4.13
N LEU A 144 -12.43 21.00 -4.70
CA LEU A 144 -12.26 22.42 -5.00
C LEU A 144 -13.33 22.90 -5.98
N TYR A 145 -13.56 22.15 -7.06
CA TYR A 145 -14.62 22.48 -8.03
C TYR A 145 -16.02 22.43 -7.41
N TYR A 146 -16.28 21.45 -6.55
CA TYR A 146 -17.57 21.34 -5.84
C TYR A 146 -17.80 22.51 -4.89
N ALA A 147 -16.78 22.93 -4.15
CA ALA A 147 -16.86 24.07 -3.24
C ALA A 147 -17.18 25.38 -3.99
N ASP A 148 -16.69 25.51 -5.23
CA ASP A 148 -17.00 26.66 -6.09
C ASP A 148 -18.28 26.48 -6.94
N GLY A 149 -19.08 25.43 -6.68
CA GLY A 149 -20.39 25.19 -7.30
C GLY A 149 -20.37 24.48 -8.66
N TYR A 150 -19.22 23.98 -9.10
CA TYR A 150 -19.09 23.18 -10.33
C TYR A 150 -19.32 21.68 -10.01
N LEU A 151 -20.55 21.35 -9.59
CA LEU A 151 -20.91 20.00 -9.14
C LEU A 151 -20.84 18.93 -10.24
N LEU A 152 -20.77 19.34 -11.50
CA LEU A 152 -20.68 18.47 -12.67
C LEU A 152 -19.26 18.42 -13.26
N ALA A 153 -18.26 18.98 -12.54
CA ALA A 153 -16.89 18.92 -13.01
C ALA A 153 -16.39 17.47 -13.06
N GLU A 154 -15.73 17.13 -14.15
CA GLU A 154 -15.12 15.81 -14.37
C GLU A 154 -13.60 15.97 -14.37
N ILE A 155 -12.90 15.19 -13.54
CA ILE A 155 -11.44 15.19 -13.43
C ILE A 155 -10.93 13.80 -13.82
N VAL A 156 -10.12 13.74 -14.89
CA VAL A 156 -9.57 12.48 -15.40
C VAL A 156 -8.06 12.48 -15.25
N PRO A 157 -7.50 11.66 -14.35
CA PRO A 157 -6.06 11.51 -14.22
C PRO A 157 -5.50 10.61 -15.33
N SER A 158 -4.29 10.90 -15.76
CA SER A 158 -3.48 10.04 -16.61
C SER A 158 -1.99 10.21 -16.25
N THR A 159 -1.19 9.18 -16.43
CA THR A 159 0.25 9.24 -16.21
C THR A 159 1.00 9.21 -17.54
N PHE A 160 2.18 9.80 -17.56
CA PHE A 160 3.08 9.82 -18.73
C PHE A 160 4.53 9.63 -18.28
N GLU A 161 5.40 9.21 -19.20
CA GLU A 161 6.82 8.99 -18.88
C GLU A 161 7.49 10.31 -18.46
N GLY A 162 8.26 10.24 -17.38
CA GLY A 162 9.03 11.37 -16.88
C GLY A 162 10.40 11.51 -17.57
N ASN A 163 11.17 12.53 -17.16
CA ASN A 163 12.46 12.84 -17.75
C ASN A 163 13.63 11.98 -17.21
N LYS A 164 13.41 11.23 -16.15
CA LYS A 164 14.42 10.39 -15.48
C LYS A 164 13.95 8.95 -15.45
N GLU A 165 14.90 8.04 -15.26
CA GLU A 165 14.59 6.64 -14.98
C GLU A 165 13.70 6.52 -13.74
N ASN A 166 12.73 5.63 -13.80
CA ASN A 166 11.71 5.43 -12.75
C ASN A 166 10.95 6.70 -12.35
N ALA A 167 10.82 7.69 -13.27
CA ALA A 167 10.03 8.89 -13.03
C ALA A 167 8.79 8.91 -13.92
N ARG A 168 7.68 9.43 -13.40
CA ARG A 168 6.43 9.64 -14.14
C ARG A 168 5.80 10.97 -13.80
N GLY A 169 5.26 11.62 -14.81
CA GLY A 169 4.38 12.76 -14.62
C GLY A 169 2.93 12.30 -14.46
N VAL A 170 2.12 13.11 -13.78
CA VAL A 170 0.67 12.95 -13.73
C VAL A 170 0.00 14.16 -14.39
N LYS A 171 -1.00 13.90 -15.23
CA LYS A 171 -1.83 14.92 -15.85
C LYS A 171 -3.27 14.75 -15.38
N PHE A 172 -3.89 15.83 -14.95
CA PHE A 172 -5.32 15.91 -14.66
C PHE A 172 -6.01 16.72 -15.76
N THR A 173 -6.83 16.04 -16.56
CA THR A 173 -7.69 16.69 -17.55
C THR A 173 -9.01 17.03 -16.88
N ILE A 174 -9.34 18.33 -16.86
CA ILE A 174 -10.46 18.90 -16.14
C ILE A 174 -11.50 19.41 -17.13
N LYS A 175 -12.72 18.88 -17.03
CA LYS A 175 -13.88 19.39 -17.75
C LYS A 175 -14.82 20.03 -16.75
N GLU A 176 -14.77 21.36 -16.68
CA GLU A 176 -15.43 22.13 -15.61
C GLU A 176 -16.95 22.04 -15.66
N ASN A 177 -17.54 21.87 -16.89
CA ASN A 177 -18.98 21.90 -17.13
C ASN A 177 -19.63 23.23 -16.62
N LYS A 178 -20.95 23.25 -16.47
CA LYS A 178 -21.68 24.45 -16.00
C LYS A 178 -21.79 24.46 -14.49
N LYS A 179 -21.69 25.66 -13.91
CA LYS A 179 -21.97 25.88 -12.50
C LYS A 179 -23.44 25.55 -12.23
N VAL A 180 -23.68 24.81 -11.16
CA VAL A 180 -25.05 24.49 -10.73
C VAL A 180 -25.61 25.64 -9.90
N SER A 181 -26.83 26.08 -10.20
CA SER A 181 -27.55 27.10 -9.43
C SER A 181 -28.97 26.61 -9.16
N ILE A 182 -29.50 27.00 -7.98
CA ILE A 182 -30.90 26.76 -7.64
C ILE A 182 -31.75 27.74 -8.42
N GLY A 183 -32.61 27.23 -9.34
CA GLY A 183 -33.51 28.09 -10.13
C GLY A 183 -34.76 28.53 -9.36
N GLU A 184 -35.40 27.61 -8.65
CA GLU A 184 -36.65 27.89 -7.93
C GLU A 184 -36.81 26.93 -6.74
N ILE A 185 -37.28 27.43 -5.60
CA ILE A 185 -37.69 26.62 -4.46
C ILE A 185 -39.19 26.80 -4.25
N LYS A 186 -39.97 25.74 -4.44
CA LYS A 186 -41.43 25.72 -4.21
C LYS A 186 -41.73 25.02 -2.89
N PHE A 187 -42.49 25.71 -2.03
CA PHE A 187 -43.04 25.12 -0.82
C PHE A 187 -44.51 24.74 -1.10
N THR A 188 -44.88 23.49 -0.90
CA THR A 188 -46.25 22.99 -1.02
C THR A 188 -46.69 22.34 0.31
N GLY A 189 -47.97 22.53 0.67
CA GLY A 189 -48.52 21.86 1.87
C GLY A 189 -48.32 22.61 3.18
N ASN A 190 -47.98 23.89 3.15
CA ASN A 190 -47.93 24.73 4.34
C ASN A 190 -49.31 25.36 4.56
N THR A 191 -50.20 24.65 5.24
CA THR A 191 -51.54 25.15 5.72
C THR A 191 -51.49 25.36 7.22
#